data_e77ae9637896f6e349c7dd7a6af4853a
#
_entry.id   e77ae9637896f6e349c7dd7a6af4853a
#
_cell.length_a   1.000
_cell.length_b   1.000
_cell.length_c   1.000
_cell.angle_alpha   90.00
_cell.angle_beta   90.00
_cell.angle_gamma   90.00
#
_symmetry.space_group_name_H-M   'P 1'
#
loop_
_entity.id
_entity.type
_entity.pdbx_description
1 polymer ?
#
loop_
_entity_poly.entity_id
_entity_poly.type
_entity_poly.pdbx_seq_one_letter_code
_entity_poly.pdbx_strand_id
1 'polypeptide(L)'
;NDLVYKFCEDERYFDIDIIHIVRKNNEIINTNRRNYISHNYIDDMQSFYNLIHLQVSRAGGGSLEAAYLNIYQLLVPFKHGTTSVHQQLNAEYLEKINAARIIKNYEDFTNQVDYFLENYTENIEKIKIEAGNLTISEKLVDELIK
;
A
#
# COMPACT_ATOMS: atom_id res chain seq x y z
N ASN A 1 4.48 -8.21 9.48
CA ASN A 1 5.21 -9.33 8.83
C ASN A 1 4.39 -10.63 8.85
N ASP A 2 3.71 -10.99 9.96
CA ASP A 2 2.95 -12.24 10.11
C ASP A 2 1.93 -12.47 9.01
N LEU A 3 1.24 -11.42 8.57
CA LEU A 3 0.30 -11.49 7.45
C LEU A 3 0.99 -11.89 6.14
N VAL A 4 2.15 -11.30 5.84
CA VAL A 4 2.92 -11.62 4.63
C VAL A 4 3.44 -13.05 4.68
N TYR A 5 3.96 -13.49 5.83
CA TYR A 5 4.46 -14.86 5.98
C TYR A 5 3.36 -15.91 5.82
N LYS A 6 2.18 -15.66 6.42
CA LYS A 6 1.02 -16.52 6.23
C LYS A 6 0.59 -16.58 4.75
N PHE A 7 0.67 -15.46 4.04
CA PHE A 7 0.39 -15.40 2.61
C PHE A 7 1.42 -16.15 1.78
N CYS A 8 2.69 -16.15 2.19
CA CYS A 8 3.73 -16.93 1.53
C CYS A 8 3.53 -18.44 1.64
N GLU A 9 2.81 -18.91 2.65
CA GLU A 9 2.49 -20.34 2.88
C GLU A 9 1.19 -20.76 2.19
N ASP A 10 0.39 -19.83 1.71
CA ASP A 10 -0.90 -20.10 1.07
C ASP A 10 -0.70 -20.48 -0.39
N GLU A 11 -0.89 -21.75 -0.72
CA GLU A 11 -0.66 -22.32 -2.05
C GLU A 11 -1.51 -21.69 -3.15
N ARG A 12 -2.65 -21.09 -2.81
CA ARG A 12 -3.53 -20.40 -3.76
C ARG A 12 -2.85 -19.25 -4.49
N TYR A 13 -1.80 -18.67 -3.88
CA TYR A 13 -1.13 -17.47 -4.35
C TYR A 13 0.33 -17.70 -4.74
N PHE A 14 0.74 -18.92 -4.99
CA PHE A 14 2.13 -19.24 -5.32
C PHE A 14 2.63 -18.63 -6.64
N ASP A 15 1.73 -18.22 -7.51
CA ASP A 15 2.06 -17.56 -8.77
C ASP A 15 2.24 -16.02 -8.63
N ILE A 16 1.99 -15.45 -7.45
CA ILE A 16 2.16 -14.03 -7.19
C ILE A 16 3.61 -13.74 -6.77
N ASP A 17 4.27 -12.82 -7.46
CA ASP A 17 5.58 -12.32 -7.06
C ASP A 17 5.47 -11.40 -5.84
N ILE A 18 6.36 -11.58 -4.86
CA ILE A 18 6.35 -10.82 -3.61
C ILE A 18 7.70 -10.15 -3.41
N ILE A 19 7.66 -8.82 -3.26
CA ILE A 19 8.78 -8.04 -2.76
C ILE A 19 8.44 -7.58 -1.34
N HIS A 20 9.17 -8.07 -0.35
CA HIS A 20 8.93 -7.78 1.05
C HIS A 20 10.02 -6.88 1.64
N ILE A 21 9.66 -5.67 2.03
CA ILE A 21 10.56 -4.75 2.73
C ILE A 21 10.51 -5.06 4.22
N VAL A 22 11.51 -5.80 4.69
CA VAL A 22 11.67 -6.22 6.10
C VAL A 22 12.61 -5.25 6.77
N ARG A 23 12.14 -4.43 7.71
CA ARG A 23 13.01 -3.48 8.42
C ARG A 23 14.17 -4.18 9.14
N LYS A 24 15.32 -3.48 9.26
CA LYS A 24 16.63 -3.96 9.77
C LYS A 24 16.60 -4.83 11.04
N ASN A 25 15.59 -4.77 11.87
CA ASN A 25 15.52 -5.50 13.15
C ASN A 25 14.50 -6.63 13.15
N ASN A 26 13.97 -7.00 12.00
CA ASN A 26 13.04 -8.13 11.90
C ASN A 26 13.74 -9.34 11.29
N GLU A 27 13.45 -10.50 11.79
CA GLU A 27 13.94 -11.76 11.20
C GLU A 27 13.38 -11.95 9.81
N ILE A 28 14.24 -12.26 8.86
CA ILE A 28 13.84 -12.71 7.53
C ILE A 28 13.51 -14.18 7.66
N ILE A 29 12.24 -14.54 7.50
CA ILE A 29 11.84 -15.93 7.47
C ILE A 29 12.20 -16.50 6.09
N ASN A 30 12.91 -17.63 6.09
CA ASN A 30 13.22 -18.35 4.87
C ASN A 30 11.94 -19.02 4.38
N THR A 31 11.32 -18.48 3.35
CA THR A 31 10.19 -19.13 2.68
C THR A 31 10.74 -19.99 1.54
N ASN A 32 10.21 -21.20 1.36
CA ASN A 32 10.56 -22.05 0.21
C ASN A 32 9.99 -21.55 -1.13
N ARG A 33 9.42 -20.36 -1.14
CA ARG A 33 8.77 -19.75 -2.28
C ARG A 33 9.79 -19.16 -3.26
N ARG A 34 9.75 -19.54 -4.53
CA ARG A 34 10.72 -19.09 -5.56
C ARG A 34 10.57 -17.63 -5.93
N ASN A 35 9.35 -17.11 -5.89
CA ASN A 35 8.98 -15.75 -6.28
C ASN A 35 8.78 -14.84 -5.05
N TYR A 36 9.62 -15.01 -4.03
CA TYR A 36 9.69 -14.14 -2.85
C TYR A 36 11.09 -13.56 -2.74
N ILE A 37 11.16 -12.23 -2.70
CA ILE A 37 12.40 -11.48 -2.49
C ILE A 37 12.21 -10.58 -1.27
N SER A 38 13.19 -10.57 -0.37
CA SER A 38 13.19 -9.67 0.79
C SER A 38 14.31 -8.65 0.72
N HIS A 39 13.99 -7.42 1.10
CA HIS A 39 14.93 -6.32 1.22
C HIS A 39 14.79 -5.63 2.59
N ASN A 40 15.90 -5.21 3.17
CA ASN A 40 15.87 -4.38 4.39
C ASN A 40 15.44 -2.94 4.10
N TYR A 41 15.80 -2.45 2.92
CA TYR A 41 15.52 -1.10 2.45
C TYR A 41 15.58 -1.06 0.92
N ILE A 42 14.90 -0.10 0.31
CA ILE A 42 14.94 0.17 -1.14
C ILE A 42 15.32 1.64 -1.32
N ASP A 43 16.45 1.89 -1.99
CA ASP A 43 16.95 3.24 -2.25
C ASP A 43 16.18 3.93 -3.38
N ASP A 44 15.92 3.22 -4.47
CA ASP A 44 15.19 3.72 -5.63
C ASP A 44 13.69 3.35 -5.53
N MET A 45 12.96 4.17 -4.78
CA MET A 45 11.52 3.99 -4.62
C MET A 45 10.74 4.20 -5.92
N GLN A 46 11.23 5.03 -6.83
CA GLN A 46 10.54 5.26 -8.11
C GLN A 46 10.56 4.00 -8.97
N SER A 47 11.73 3.38 -9.14
CA SER A 47 11.84 2.10 -9.85
C SER A 47 11.03 1.00 -9.16
N PHE A 48 11.02 0.98 -7.83
CA PHE A 48 10.22 0.02 -7.06
C PHE A 48 8.72 0.19 -7.35
N TYR A 49 8.18 1.39 -7.31
CA TYR A 49 6.77 1.65 -7.61
C TYR A 49 6.38 1.29 -9.05
N ASN A 50 7.30 1.34 -9.99
CA ASN A 50 7.06 0.91 -11.37
C ASN A 50 6.96 -0.62 -11.53
N LEU A 51 7.41 -1.39 -10.55
CA LEU A 51 7.39 -2.86 -10.58
C LEU A 51 6.17 -3.46 -9.88
N ILE A 52 5.54 -2.73 -8.96
CA ILE A 52 4.46 -3.28 -8.14
C ILE A 52 3.08 -2.89 -8.67
N HIS A 53 2.13 -3.79 -8.52
CA HIS A 53 0.73 -3.59 -8.89
C HIS A 53 -0.17 -3.39 -7.68
N LEU A 54 0.21 -3.97 -6.56
CA LEU A 54 -0.50 -3.93 -5.29
C LEU A 54 0.49 -3.70 -4.15
N GLN A 55 0.20 -2.75 -3.29
CA GLN A 55 0.99 -2.49 -2.08
C GLN A 55 0.23 -2.96 -0.83
N VAL A 56 0.92 -3.71 0.03
CA VAL A 56 0.43 -4.05 1.37
C VAL A 56 1.28 -3.33 2.39
N SER A 57 0.71 -2.38 3.12
CA SER A 57 1.49 -1.53 4.03
C SER A 57 0.69 -0.98 5.20
N ARG A 58 1.37 -0.23 6.08
CA ARG A 58 0.72 0.69 7.00
C ARG A 58 0.37 1.98 6.28
N ALA A 59 -0.64 2.69 6.74
CA ALA A 59 -1.08 3.95 6.16
C ALA A 59 -0.20 5.16 6.57
N GLY A 60 1.10 5.06 6.29
CA GLY A 60 2.08 6.14 6.47
C GLY A 60 2.16 7.08 5.26
N GLY A 61 3.19 7.95 5.22
CA GLY A 61 3.41 8.88 4.09
C GLY A 61 3.56 8.17 2.75
N GLY A 62 4.29 7.06 2.70
CA GLY A 62 4.45 6.27 1.46
C GLY A 62 3.15 5.68 0.89
N SER A 63 2.08 5.58 1.68
CA SER A 63 0.77 5.18 1.15
C SER A 63 0.11 6.28 0.32
N LEU A 64 0.34 7.55 0.64
CA LEU A 64 -0.12 8.68 -0.18
C LEU A 64 0.65 8.76 -1.50
N GLU A 65 1.96 8.53 -1.47
CA GLU A 65 2.80 8.46 -2.68
C GLU A 65 2.36 7.34 -3.61
N ALA A 66 2.14 6.14 -3.07
CA ALA A 66 1.67 4.99 -3.84
C ALA A 66 0.29 5.26 -4.49
N ALA A 67 -0.62 5.88 -3.77
CA ALA A 67 -1.92 6.27 -4.31
C ALA A 67 -1.80 7.31 -5.43
N TYR A 68 -0.92 8.29 -5.29
CA TYR A 68 -0.64 9.28 -6.34
C TYR A 68 -0.10 8.63 -7.63
N LEU A 69 0.64 7.54 -7.50
CA LEU A 69 1.14 6.73 -8.61
C LEU A 69 0.14 5.68 -9.11
N ASN A 70 -1.11 5.74 -8.69
CA ASN A 70 -2.19 4.81 -9.03
C ASN A 70 -1.91 3.35 -8.62
N ILE A 71 -1.15 3.13 -7.55
CA ILE A 71 -0.93 1.81 -6.99
C ILE A 71 -2.04 1.51 -5.98
N TYR A 72 -2.79 0.44 -6.21
CA TYR A 72 -3.83 0.01 -5.29
C TYR A 72 -3.23 -0.56 -4.01
N GLN A 73 -3.91 -0.34 -2.87
CA GLN A 73 -3.33 -0.64 -1.57
C GLN A 73 -4.26 -1.42 -0.65
N LEU A 74 -3.67 -2.38 0.05
CA LEU A 74 -4.27 -3.04 1.21
C LEU A 74 -3.57 -2.53 2.47
N LEU A 75 -4.29 -1.77 3.29
CA LEU A 75 -3.73 -1.05 4.42
C LEU A 75 -4.03 -1.75 5.74
N VAL A 76 -2.98 -1.93 6.54
CA VAL A 76 -3.05 -2.44 7.91
C VAL A 76 -2.60 -1.32 8.85
N PRO A 77 -3.48 -0.36 9.21
CA PRO A 77 -3.10 0.76 10.05
C PRO A 77 -2.70 0.29 11.46
N PHE A 78 -1.73 0.97 12.03
CA PHE A 78 -1.27 0.68 13.38
C PHE A 78 -2.31 1.11 14.40
N LYS A 79 -2.68 0.20 15.32
CA LYS A 79 -3.76 0.44 16.28
C LYS A 79 -3.31 1.07 17.61
N HIS A 80 -2.01 1.15 17.86
CA HIS A 80 -1.46 1.60 19.15
C HIS A 80 -0.36 2.64 18.98
N GLY A 81 -0.28 3.59 19.91
CA GLY A 81 0.75 4.63 19.94
C GLY A 81 0.34 5.97 19.32
N THR A 82 1.21 6.95 19.41
CA THR A 82 0.95 8.35 19.00
C THR A 82 0.73 8.55 17.51
N THR A 83 1.26 7.67 16.67
CA THR A 83 1.12 7.71 15.20
C THR A 83 -0.11 6.98 14.68
N SER A 84 -0.87 6.30 15.57
CA SER A 84 -2.05 5.51 15.15
C SER A 84 -3.17 6.37 14.57
N VAL A 85 -3.42 7.55 15.13
CA VAL A 85 -4.47 8.46 14.66
C VAL A 85 -4.19 8.93 13.22
N HIS A 86 -2.96 9.35 12.92
CA HIS A 86 -2.60 9.78 11.56
C HIS A 86 -2.71 8.64 10.55
N GLN A 87 -2.29 7.43 10.93
CA GLN A 87 -2.42 6.27 10.06
C GLN A 87 -3.88 5.90 9.80
N GLN A 88 -4.73 5.99 10.82
CA GLN A 88 -6.14 5.75 10.68
C GLN A 88 -6.79 6.76 9.72
N LEU A 89 -6.53 8.05 9.88
CA LEU A 89 -7.05 9.10 9.01
C LEU A 89 -6.58 8.95 7.56
N ASN A 90 -5.31 8.62 7.35
CA ASN A 90 -4.79 8.35 6.02
C ASN A 90 -5.47 7.14 5.37
N ALA A 91 -5.66 6.06 6.13
CA ALA A 91 -6.32 4.85 5.63
C ALA A 91 -7.77 5.13 5.23
N GLU A 92 -8.53 5.82 6.07
CA GLU A 92 -9.92 6.20 5.81
C GLU A 92 -10.05 7.12 4.59
N TYR A 93 -9.12 8.09 4.45
CA TYR A 93 -9.06 8.95 3.27
C TYR A 93 -8.83 8.14 1.99
N LEU A 94 -7.82 7.27 1.99
CA LEU A 94 -7.48 6.45 0.82
C LEU A 94 -8.58 5.45 0.47
N GLU A 95 -9.27 4.90 1.46
CA GLU A 95 -10.43 4.03 1.24
C GLU A 95 -11.61 4.81 0.63
N LYS A 96 -11.87 6.04 1.11
CA LYS A 96 -12.94 6.91 0.58
C LYS A 96 -12.75 7.25 -0.90
N ILE A 97 -11.51 7.43 -1.36
CA ILE A 97 -11.20 7.71 -2.78
C ILE A 97 -10.97 6.44 -3.62
N ASN A 98 -11.27 5.26 -3.08
CA ASN A 98 -11.06 3.95 -3.70
C ASN A 98 -9.60 3.61 -4.07
N ALA A 99 -8.62 4.27 -3.45
CA ALA A 99 -7.20 3.98 -3.64
C ALA A 99 -6.69 2.84 -2.76
N ALA A 100 -7.45 2.45 -1.74
CA ALA A 100 -7.07 1.41 -0.79
C ALA A 100 -8.28 0.67 -0.19
N ARG A 101 -7.98 -0.45 0.51
CA ARG A 101 -8.90 -1.11 1.44
C ARG A 101 -8.21 -1.31 2.79
N ILE A 102 -8.94 -1.08 3.87
CA ILE A 102 -8.46 -1.32 5.23
C ILE A 102 -8.67 -2.78 5.58
N ILE A 103 -7.58 -3.47 5.92
CA ILE A 103 -7.56 -4.90 6.22
C ILE A 103 -7.69 -5.16 7.71
N LYS A 104 -8.62 -6.02 8.08
CA LYS A 104 -8.95 -6.36 9.47
C LYS A 104 -8.29 -7.65 9.95
N ASN A 105 -8.21 -8.65 9.09
CA ASN A 105 -7.66 -9.98 9.37
C ASN A 105 -7.18 -10.67 8.07
N TYR A 106 -6.69 -11.90 8.19
CA TYR A 106 -6.14 -12.63 7.04
C TYR A 106 -7.20 -13.03 6.01
N GLU A 107 -8.38 -13.41 6.42
CA GLU A 107 -9.48 -13.75 5.51
C GLU A 107 -9.92 -12.53 4.70
N ASP A 108 -10.07 -11.39 5.35
CA ASP A 108 -10.36 -10.13 4.69
C ASP A 108 -9.24 -9.75 3.69
N PHE A 109 -7.98 -9.96 4.09
CA PHE A 109 -6.83 -9.75 3.21
C PHE A 109 -6.90 -10.60 1.94
N THR A 110 -7.11 -11.91 2.06
CA THR A 110 -7.18 -12.79 0.90
C THR A 110 -8.38 -12.48 0.00
N ASN A 111 -9.52 -12.17 0.57
CA ASN A 111 -10.69 -11.73 -0.20
C ASN A 111 -10.42 -10.45 -1.00
N GLN A 112 -9.65 -9.50 -0.43
CA GLN A 112 -9.28 -8.29 -1.15
C GLN A 112 -8.20 -8.52 -2.20
N VAL A 113 -7.30 -9.48 -2.00
CA VAL A 113 -6.35 -9.91 -3.04
C VAL A 113 -7.09 -10.54 -4.21
N ASP A 114 -8.01 -11.47 -3.94
CA ASP A 114 -8.82 -12.11 -4.98
C ASP A 114 -9.64 -11.07 -5.76
N TYR A 115 -10.32 -10.17 -5.06
CA TYR A 115 -11.04 -9.06 -5.69
C TYR A 115 -10.12 -8.19 -6.56
N PHE A 116 -8.92 -7.86 -6.09
CA PHE A 116 -7.96 -7.07 -6.85
C PHE A 116 -7.52 -7.80 -8.13
N LEU A 117 -7.20 -9.10 -8.04
CA LEU A 117 -6.78 -9.89 -9.21
C LEU A 117 -7.87 -10.00 -10.27
N GLU A 118 -9.13 -10.13 -9.85
CA GLU A 118 -10.28 -10.20 -10.76
C GLU A 118 -10.62 -8.85 -11.42
N ASN A 119 -10.36 -7.74 -10.73
CA ASN A 119 -10.80 -6.40 -11.13
C ASN A 119 -9.64 -5.41 -11.32
N TYR A 120 -8.44 -5.90 -11.59
CA TYR A 120 -7.21 -5.10 -11.62
C TYR A 120 -7.33 -3.81 -12.45
N THR A 121 -7.79 -3.90 -13.68
CA THR A 121 -7.89 -2.76 -14.61
C THR A 121 -8.87 -1.70 -14.11
N GLU A 122 -10.04 -2.11 -13.62
CA GLU A 122 -11.06 -1.19 -13.11
C GLU A 122 -10.62 -0.46 -11.83
N ASN A 123 -9.87 -1.12 -10.95
CA ASN A 123 -9.41 -0.53 -9.72
C ASN A 123 -8.39 0.60 -9.96
N ILE A 124 -7.49 0.43 -10.92
CA ILE A 124 -6.49 1.46 -11.26
C ILE A 124 -7.14 2.69 -11.91
N GLU A 125 -8.09 2.49 -12.81
CA GLU A 125 -8.76 3.61 -13.49
C GLU A 125 -9.60 4.49 -12.55
N LYS A 126 -10.03 3.94 -11.41
CA LYS A 126 -10.86 4.66 -10.43
C LYS A 126 -10.08 5.47 -9.41
N ILE A 127 -8.76 5.27 -9.30
CA ILE A 127 -7.93 6.01 -8.34
C ILE A 127 -7.71 7.43 -8.88
N LYS A 128 -8.24 8.42 -8.16
CA LYS A 128 -8.02 9.83 -8.44
C LYS A 128 -7.55 10.53 -7.18
N ILE A 129 -6.29 10.94 -7.17
CA ILE A 129 -5.72 11.72 -6.09
C ILE A 129 -5.19 13.05 -6.65
N GLU A 130 -5.51 14.14 -5.98
CA GLU A 130 -4.96 15.46 -6.33
C GLU A 130 -3.56 15.60 -5.71
N ALA A 131 -2.63 16.11 -6.50
CA ALA A 131 -1.30 16.43 -5.98
C ALA A 131 -1.41 17.63 -5.02
N GLY A 132 -1.15 17.38 -3.74
CA GLY A 132 -1.32 18.37 -2.68
C GLY A 132 -0.52 19.67 -2.91
N ASN A 133 0.62 19.59 -3.58
CA ASN A 133 1.42 20.77 -3.98
C ASN A 133 0.71 21.66 -5.02
N LEU A 134 -0.06 21.08 -5.95
CA LEU A 134 -0.85 21.84 -6.92
C LEU A 134 -2.02 22.54 -6.23
N THR A 135 -2.75 21.84 -5.38
CA THR A 135 -3.88 22.38 -4.60
C THR A 135 -3.44 23.53 -3.67
N ILE A 136 -2.27 23.42 -3.04
CA ILE A 136 -1.70 24.48 -2.21
C ILE A 136 -1.31 25.69 -3.07
N SER A 137 -0.67 25.47 -4.22
CA SER A 137 -0.26 26.53 -5.13
C SER A 137 -1.47 27.31 -5.68
N GLU A 138 -2.52 26.62 -6.07
CA GLU A 138 -3.77 27.26 -6.54
C GLU A 138 -4.41 28.10 -5.44
N LYS A 139 -4.53 27.58 -4.21
CA LYS A 139 -5.07 28.33 -3.08
C LYS A 139 -4.24 29.57 -2.72
N LEU A 140 -2.91 29.46 -2.78
CA LEU A 140 -2.02 30.60 -2.53
C LEU A 140 -2.18 31.70 -3.61
N VAL A 141 -2.31 31.30 -4.88
CA VAL A 141 -2.56 32.26 -5.98
C VAL A 141 -3.90 32.93 -5.77
N ASP A 142 -4.97 32.23 -5.43
CA ASP A 142 -6.30 32.79 -5.17
C ASP A 142 -6.33 33.76 -3.99
N GLU A 143 -5.48 33.54 -2.96
CA GLU A 143 -5.36 34.49 -1.82
C GLU A 143 -4.53 35.73 -2.14
N LEU A 144 -3.55 35.63 -3.05
CA LEU A 144 -2.69 36.75 -3.44
C LEU A 144 -3.34 37.70 -4.48
N ILE A 145 -4.36 37.23 -5.19
CA ILE A 145 -5.08 38.02 -6.21
C ILE A 145 -6.29 38.77 -5.62
N LYS A 146 -6.68 38.46 -4.38
CA LYS A 146 -7.72 39.17 -3.61
C LYS A 146 -7.17 40.39 -2.90
#